data_ed19ad68a020cecd87fdbc0a0f30eef2
#
_entry.id   ed19ad68a020cecd87fdbc0a0f30eef2
#
_cell.length_a   1.000
_cell.length_b   1.000
_cell.length_c   1.000
_cell.angle_alpha   90.00
_cell.angle_beta   90.00
_cell.angle_gamma   90.00
#
_symmetry.space_group_name_H-M   'P 1'
#
loop_
_entity.id
_entity.type
_entity.pdbx_description
1 polymer ?
#
loop_
_entity_poly.entity_id
_entity_poly.type
_entity_poly.pdbx_seq_one_letter_code
_entity_poly.pdbx_strand_id
1 'polypeptide(L)'
;ITQTIEAVYEDPNIQIPMLVASYRTPSMKSRDARVLDLISSYLSDGKSSKLYKKVVDDKKMALQIGAVGFSQEDYGMYILYGLPMGNFTTEDLLKEIDEEIVKIQTELISENDYQKLQNKFDNTFVSTNSTIEGIANNLATYYLLYKDVNLINTEIELYHSITREEIRDVAKKYLNPNQRLLLDYIPAKAHN
;
A
#
# COMPACT_ATOMS: atom_id res chain seq x y z
N ILE A 1 7.80 14.04 8.47
CA ILE A 1 8.88 13.16 8.98
C ILE A 1 10.15 13.53 8.23
N THR A 2 11.18 13.93 8.94
CA THR A 2 12.47 14.38 8.36
C THR A 2 13.57 13.34 8.50
N GLN A 3 13.33 12.30 9.29
CA GLN A 3 14.22 11.17 9.51
C GLN A 3 13.42 9.92 9.84
N THR A 4 14.03 8.75 9.72
CA THR A 4 13.40 7.50 10.18
C THR A 4 13.22 7.55 11.70
N ILE A 5 12.03 7.16 12.14
CA ILE A 5 11.69 6.99 13.57
C ILE A 5 11.49 5.49 13.79
N GLU A 6 12.22 4.91 14.72
CA GLU A 6 12.10 3.50 15.08
C GLU A 6 11.42 3.36 16.43
N ALA A 7 10.52 2.42 16.54
CA ALA A 7 9.78 2.09 17.75
C ALA A 7 9.62 0.57 17.88
N VAL A 8 9.63 0.12 19.12
CA VAL A 8 9.33 -1.27 19.47
C VAL A 8 8.15 -1.26 20.43
N TYR A 9 7.17 -2.11 20.16
CA TYR A 9 6.03 -2.31 21.06
C TYR A 9 5.90 -3.79 21.40
N GLU A 10 5.90 -4.12 22.70
CA GLU A 10 5.75 -5.47 23.22
C GLU A 10 4.29 -5.73 23.63
N ASP A 11 3.70 -6.81 23.08
CA ASP A 11 2.34 -7.23 23.42
C ASP A 11 2.33 -8.69 23.88
N PRO A 12 1.82 -8.97 25.11
CA PRO A 12 1.76 -10.34 25.61
C PRO A 12 0.71 -11.21 24.91
N ASN A 13 -0.16 -10.64 24.10
CA ASN A 13 -1.26 -11.35 23.45
C ASN A 13 -0.91 -11.86 22.05
N ILE A 14 0.24 -11.47 21.47
CA ILE A 14 0.68 -11.95 20.17
C ILE A 14 1.78 -13.00 20.30
N GLN A 15 1.85 -13.88 19.32
CA GLN A 15 2.89 -14.92 19.24
C GLN A 15 3.88 -14.69 18.11
N ILE A 16 3.49 -13.93 17.11
CA ILE A 16 4.27 -13.68 15.91
C ILE A 16 4.55 -12.19 15.83
N PRO A 17 5.81 -11.79 15.64
CA PRO A 17 6.14 -10.38 15.47
C PRO A 17 5.56 -9.84 14.15
N MET A 18 5.33 -8.54 14.11
CA MET A 18 4.90 -7.85 12.90
C MET A 18 5.78 -6.62 12.65
N LEU A 19 6.29 -6.51 11.44
CA LEU A 19 6.90 -5.29 10.94
C LEU A 19 5.81 -4.35 10.44
N VAL A 20 5.91 -3.06 10.78
CA VAL A 20 5.13 -1.99 10.16
C VAL A 20 6.07 -0.87 9.74
N ALA A 21 6.08 -0.55 8.45
CA ALA A 21 6.75 0.62 7.89
C ALA A 21 5.68 1.62 7.41
N SER A 22 5.63 2.81 8.01
CA SER A 22 4.61 3.80 7.70
C SER A 22 5.22 5.08 7.15
N TYR A 23 4.61 5.59 6.08
CA TYR A 23 4.98 6.82 5.39
C TYR A 23 3.83 7.81 5.40
N ARG A 24 4.14 9.09 5.54
CA ARG A 24 3.12 10.15 5.44
C ARG A 24 2.77 10.38 3.97
N THR A 25 1.48 10.48 3.67
CA THR A 25 0.96 10.67 2.32
C THR A 25 0.07 11.92 2.23
N PRO A 26 -0.27 12.38 1.02
CA PRO A 26 -1.09 13.56 0.85
C PRO A 26 -2.57 13.28 1.16
N SER A 27 -3.38 14.34 1.09
CA SER A 27 -4.85 14.28 1.11
C SER A 27 -5.39 13.30 0.06
N MET A 28 -6.49 12.63 0.38
CA MET A 28 -7.24 11.75 -0.52
C MET A 28 -7.68 12.44 -1.82
N LYS A 29 -7.80 13.77 -1.82
CA LYS A 29 -8.16 14.57 -3.01
C LYS A 29 -7.00 14.74 -3.99
N SER A 30 -5.78 14.45 -3.54
CA SER A 30 -4.59 14.54 -4.38
C SER A 30 -4.58 13.45 -5.44
N ARG A 31 -4.11 13.79 -6.64
CA ARG A 31 -3.81 12.80 -7.68
C ARG A 31 -2.79 11.75 -7.20
N ASP A 32 -1.81 12.19 -6.41
CA ASP A 32 -0.78 11.29 -5.86
C ASP A 32 -1.38 10.20 -4.95
N ALA A 33 -2.50 10.44 -4.28
CA ALA A 33 -3.19 9.43 -3.48
C ALA A 33 -3.69 8.27 -4.36
N ARG A 34 -4.27 8.56 -5.53
CA ARG A 34 -4.69 7.54 -6.50
C ARG A 34 -3.51 6.73 -7.05
N VAL A 35 -2.38 7.40 -7.28
CA VAL A 35 -1.15 6.72 -7.70
C VAL A 35 -0.65 5.78 -6.60
N LEU A 36 -0.72 6.18 -5.33
CA LEU A 36 -0.38 5.32 -4.19
C LEU A 36 -1.30 4.10 -4.07
N ASP A 37 -2.58 4.21 -4.44
CA ASP A 37 -3.49 3.06 -4.51
C ASP A 37 -3.03 2.04 -5.56
N LEU A 38 -2.60 2.51 -6.74
CA LEU A 38 -2.02 1.62 -7.76
C LEU A 38 -0.71 0.98 -7.28
N ILE A 39 0.14 1.72 -6.55
CA ILE A 39 1.36 1.18 -5.95
C ILE A 39 1.02 0.10 -4.92
N SER A 40 -0.01 0.30 -4.09
CA SER A 40 -0.48 -0.73 -3.15
C SER A 40 -0.89 -2.01 -3.87
N SER A 41 -1.68 -1.87 -4.92
CA SER A 41 -2.12 -2.99 -5.76
C SER A 41 -0.94 -3.73 -6.40
N TYR A 42 0.03 -3.00 -6.93
CA TYR A 42 1.24 -3.56 -7.53
C TYR A 42 2.07 -4.36 -6.53
N LEU A 43 2.26 -3.81 -5.32
CA LEU A 43 3.13 -4.40 -4.31
C LEU A 43 2.50 -5.61 -3.61
N SER A 44 1.22 -5.56 -3.26
CA SER A 44 0.66 -6.54 -2.32
C SER A 44 -0.73 -7.09 -2.64
N ASP A 45 -1.44 -6.60 -3.66
CA ASP A 45 -2.81 -7.03 -3.87
C ASP A 45 -2.91 -8.30 -4.73
N GLY A 46 -3.17 -9.42 -4.05
CA GLY A 46 -3.30 -10.75 -4.62
C GLY A 46 -1.98 -11.50 -4.77
N LYS A 47 -2.09 -12.80 -5.07
CA LYS A 47 -0.95 -13.72 -5.13
C LYS A 47 0.08 -13.41 -6.22
N SER A 48 -0.29 -12.67 -7.26
CA SER A 48 0.61 -12.26 -8.34
C SER A 48 1.33 -10.93 -8.09
N SER A 49 1.09 -10.29 -6.95
CA SER A 49 1.74 -9.03 -6.56
C SER A 49 3.21 -9.25 -6.20
N LYS A 50 4.02 -8.19 -6.32
CA LYS A 50 5.48 -8.32 -6.25
C LYS A 50 5.98 -8.82 -4.90
N LEU A 51 5.51 -8.20 -3.82
CA LEU A 51 5.93 -8.62 -2.48
C LEU A 51 5.38 -10.00 -2.11
N TYR A 52 4.10 -10.29 -2.39
CA TYR A 52 3.52 -11.59 -2.07
C TYR A 52 4.30 -12.71 -2.75
N LYS A 53 4.51 -12.60 -4.06
CA LYS A 53 5.25 -13.60 -4.82
C LYS A 53 6.66 -13.77 -4.28
N LYS A 54 7.41 -12.68 -4.07
CA LYS A 54 8.80 -12.71 -3.63
C LYS A 54 8.97 -13.31 -2.24
N VAL A 55 8.23 -12.79 -1.24
CA VAL A 55 8.49 -13.15 0.17
C VAL A 55 7.59 -14.26 0.71
N VAL A 56 6.39 -14.44 0.17
CA VAL A 56 5.48 -15.51 0.61
C VAL A 56 5.66 -16.76 -0.24
N ASP A 57 5.58 -16.65 -1.57
CA ASP A 57 5.61 -17.81 -2.45
C ASP A 57 7.02 -18.33 -2.71
N ASP A 58 7.95 -17.49 -3.11
CA ASP A 58 9.28 -17.92 -3.57
C ASP A 58 10.22 -18.13 -2.38
N LYS A 59 10.38 -17.15 -1.50
CA LYS A 59 11.35 -17.19 -0.39
C LYS A 59 10.80 -17.82 0.89
N LYS A 60 9.50 -17.97 1.05
CA LYS A 60 8.84 -18.49 2.25
C LYS A 60 9.27 -17.75 3.53
N MET A 61 9.45 -16.45 3.45
CA MET A 61 9.93 -15.60 4.55
C MET A 61 8.80 -15.02 5.40
N ALA A 62 7.60 -14.92 4.84
CA ALA A 62 6.47 -14.29 5.51
C ALA A 62 5.23 -15.17 5.45
N LEU A 63 4.45 -15.14 6.53
CA LEU A 63 3.07 -15.64 6.56
C LEU A 63 2.13 -14.71 5.81
N GLN A 64 2.37 -13.42 5.95
CA GLN A 64 1.59 -12.36 5.32
C GLN A 64 2.47 -11.15 5.05
N ILE A 65 2.19 -10.48 3.94
CA ILE A 65 2.76 -9.18 3.61
C ILE A 65 1.68 -8.32 2.96
N GLY A 66 1.72 -7.03 3.20
CA GLY A 66 0.73 -6.12 2.64
C GLY A 66 1.25 -4.70 2.49
N ALA A 67 0.61 -3.99 1.57
CA ALA A 67 0.76 -2.55 1.37
C ALA A 67 -0.64 -1.94 1.32
N VAL A 68 -0.90 -0.92 2.12
CA VAL A 68 -2.21 -0.29 2.18
C VAL A 68 -2.09 1.22 2.38
N GLY A 69 -2.85 1.98 1.60
CA GLY A 69 -3.03 3.40 1.76
C GLY A 69 -4.24 3.70 2.66
N PHE A 70 -4.03 4.51 3.68
CA PHE A 70 -5.11 5.11 4.48
C PHE A 70 -5.19 6.59 4.15
N SER A 71 -5.94 6.90 3.11
CA SER A 71 -6.13 8.29 2.66
C SER A 71 -7.27 8.96 3.44
N GLN A 72 -7.03 10.18 3.92
CA GLN A 72 -7.99 11.00 4.65
C GLN A 72 -8.08 12.41 4.03
N GLU A 73 -8.98 13.26 4.55
CA GLU A 73 -9.26 14.56 3.94
C GLU A 73 -8.03 15.47 3.86
N ASP A 74 -7.22 15.57 4.94
CA ASP A 74 -6.07 16.46 5.00
C ASP A 74 -4.76 15.75 4.66
N TYR A 75 -4.53 14.60 5.28
CA TYR A 75 -3.33 13.79 5.11
C TYR A 75 -3.71 12.32 5.18
N GLY A 76 -2.78 11.47 4.75
CA GLY A 76 -2.91 10.04 4.87
C GLY A 76 -1.63 9.39 5.39
N MET A 77 -1.68 8.08 5.49
CA MET A 77 -0.51 7.24 5.71
C MET A 77 -0.50 6.07 4.72
N TYR A 78 0.67 5.66 4.35
CA TYR A 78 0.90 4.46 3.56
C TYR A 78 1.63 3.46 4.44
N ILE A 79 1.09 2.27 4.60
CA ILE A 79 1.61 1.26 5.49
C ILE A 79 2.03 0.05 4.67
N LEU A 80 3.27 -0.37 4.88
CA LEU A 80 3.79 -1.68 4.51
C LEU A 80 3.94 -2.50 5.78
N TYR A 81 3.41 -3.71 5.79
CA TYR A 81 3.50 -4.59 6.94
C TYR A 81 3.83 -6.01 6.54
N GLY A 82 4.44 -6.76 7.46
CA GLY A 82 4.75 -8.15 7.22
C GLY A 82 4.87 -8.95 8.51
N LEU A 83 4.43 -10.20 8.46
CA LEU A 83 4.56 -11.18 9.55
C LEU A 83 5.60 -12.21 9.12
N PRO A 84 6.80 -12.20 9.73
CA PRO A 84 7.84 -13.15 9.40
C PRO A 84 7.45 -14.59 9.74
N MET A 85 8.04 -15.54 9.03
CA MET A 85 7.81 -16.97 9.22
C MET A 85 9.13 -17.70 9.48
N GLY A 86 9.05 -18.71 10.36
CA GLY A 86 10.22 -19.55 10.68
C GLY A 86 11.30 -18.77 11.44
N ASN A 87 12.52 -18.76 10.91
CA ASN A 87 13.67 -18.08 11.52
C ASN A 87 13.92 -16.67 10.94
N PHE A 88 13.06 -16.18 10.06
CA PHE A 88 13.19 -14.85 9.50
C PHE A 88 12.71 -13.79 10.49
N THR A 89 13.33 -12.63 10.43
CA THR A 89 13.08 -11.50 11.30
C THR A 89 12.26 -10.40 10.60
N THR A 90 11.77 -9.44 11.36
CA THR A 90 11.16 -8.21 10.81
C THR A 90 12.15 -7.43 9.95
N GLU A 91 13.42 -7.42 10.32
CA GLU A 91 14.52 -6.77 9.57
C GLU A 91 14.75 -7.46 8.21
N ASP A 92 14.71 -8.80 8.15
CA ASP A 92 14.80 -9.53 6.89
C ASP A 92 13.66 -9.14 5.93
N LEU A 93 12.43 -9.02 6.44
CA LEU A 93 11.29 -8.57 5.64
C LEU A 93 11.42 -7.12 5.19
N LEU A 94 11.91 -6.24 6.07
CA LEU A 94 12.13 -4.84 5.74
C LEU A 94 13.09 -4.69 4.56
N LYS A 95 14.16 -5.46 4.55
CA LYS A 95 15.12 -5.47 3.44
C LYS A 95 14.47 -5.84 2.11
N GLU A 96 13.62 -6.87 2.11
CA GLU A 96 12.92 -7.29 0.89
C GLU A 96 11.90 -6.24 0.40
N ILE A 97 11.22 -5.58 1.34
CA ILE A 97 10.31 -4.47 1.06
C ILE A 97 11.10 -3.31 0.43
N ASP A 98 12.20 -2.91 1.04
CA ASP A 98 13.04 -1.80 0.56
C ASP A 98 13.62 -2.08 -0.83
N GLU A 99 14.01 -3.31 -1.13
CA GLU A 99 14.45 -3.69 -2.47
C GLU A 99 13.33 -3.49 -3.52
N GLU A 100 12.08 -3.85 -3.22
CA GLU A 100 10.97 -3.65 -4.15
C GLU A 100 10.60 -2.15 -4.28
N ILE A 101 10.68 -1.38 -3.18
CA ILE A 101 10.51 0.07 -3.23
C ILE A 101 11.58 0.71 -4.13
N VAL A 102 12.85 0.34 -3.97
CA VAL A 102 13.94 0.86 -4.81
C VAL A 102 13.68 0.54 -6.29
N LYS A 103 13.22 -0.66 -6.62
CA LYS A 103 12.89 -1.02 -8.01
C LYS A 103 11.81 -0.11 -8.59
N ILE A 104 10.68 0.06 -7.89
CA ILE A 104 9.59 0.92 -8.39
C ILE A 104 9.99 2.40 -8.46
N GLN A 105 10.99 2.83 -7.69
CA GLN A 105 11.54 4.18 -7.74
C GLN A 105 12.54 4.40 -8.88
N THR A 106 13.21 3.37 -9.33
CA THR A 106 14.31 3.47 -10.31
C THR A 106 13.94 2.99 -11.69
N GLU A 107 12.97 2.09 -11.78
CA GLU A 107 12.54 1.45 -13.02
C GLU A 107 11.07 1.76 -13.30
N LEU A 108 10.68 1.73 -14.56
CA LEU A 108 9.25 1.72 -14.91
C LEU A 108 8.71 0.31 -14.72
N ILE A 109 7.53 0.20 -14.12
CA ILE A 109 6.83 -1.09 -14.08
C ILE A 109 6.59 -1.58 -15.51
N SER A 110 6.55 -2.90 -15.72
CA SER A 110 6.33 -3.47 -17.05
C SER A 110 4.96 -3.05 -17.60
N GLU A 111 4.86 -2.95 -18.93
CA GLU A 111 3.57 -2.67 -19.59
C GLU A 111 2.49 -3.67 -19.20
N ASN A 112 2.85 -4.94 -19.08
CA ASN A 112 1.94 -6.00 -18.67
C ASN A 112 1.45 -5.81 -17.23
N ASP A 113 2.31 -5.42 -16.28
CA ASP A 113 1.90 -5.14 -14.91
C ASP A 113 1.02 -3.89 -14.86
N TYR A 114 1.38 -2.85 -15.61
CA TYR A 114 0.58 -1.63 -15.70
C TYR A 114 -0.83 -1.91 -16.23
N GLN A 115 -0.97 -2.67 -17.32
CA GLN A 115 -2.26 -3.07 -17.86
C GLN A 115 -3.08 -3.91 -16.87
N LYS A 116 -2.43 -4.79 -16.10
CA LYS A 116 -3.09 -5.55 -15.03
C LYS A 116 -3.66 -4.64 -13.95
N LEU A 117 -2.92 -3.59 -13.54
CA LEU A 117 -3.39 -2.64 -12.54
C LEU A 117 -4.63 -1.90 -13.01
N GLN A 118 -4.63 -1.43 -14.26
CA GLN A 118 -5.78 -0.75 -14.84
C GLN A 118 -7.00 -1.67 -14.94
N ASN A 119 -6.85 -2.86 -15.49
CA ASN A 119 -7.92 -3.84 -15.59
C ASN A 119 -8.49 -4.21 -14.20
N LYS A 120 -7.63 -4.30 -13.19
CA LYS A 120 -8.04 -4.61 -11.82
C LYS A 120 -8.86 -3.46 -11.22
N PHE A 121 -8.41 -2.23 -11.40
CA PHE A 121 -9.16 -1.05 -10.98
C PHE A 121 -10.54 -1.02 -11.64
N ASP A 122 -10.60 -1.20 -12.97
CA ASP A 122 -11.87 -1.23 -13.72
C ASP A 122 -12.83 -2.27 -13.17
N ASN A 123 -12.34 -3.50 -12.98
CA ASN A 123 -13.16 -4.59 -12.44
C ASN A 123 -13.70 -4.26 -11.03
N THR A 124 -12.86 -3.69 -10.17
CA THR A 124 -13.27 -3.28 -8.82
C THR A 124 -14.29 -2.16 -8.87
N PHE A 125 -14.05 -1.14 -9.67
CA PHE A 125 -14.94 0.00 -9.83
C PHE A 125 -16.30 -0.40 -10.38
N VAL A 126 -16.32 -1.20 -11.45
CA VAL A 126 -17.55 -1.72 -12.05
C VAL A 126 -18.32 -2.61 -11.07
N SER A 127 -17.62 -3.51 -10.38
CA SER A 127 -18.24 -4.40 -9.38
C SER A 127 -18.87 -3.61 -8.24
N THR A 128 -18.16 -2.61 -7.70
CA THR A 128 -18.69 -1.75 -6.61
C THR A 128 -19.90 -0.94 -7.06
N ASN A 129 -19.91 -0.46 -8.29
CA ASN A 129 -21.02 0.32 -8.87
C ASN A 129 -22.11 -0.55 -9.52
N SER A 130 -22.08 -1.87 -9.38
CA SER A 130 -23.11 -2.77 -9.93
C SER A 130 -24.34 -2.94 -9.02
N THR A 131 -24.28 -2.44 -7.79
CA THR A 131 -25.34 -2.53 -6.80
C THR A 131 -25.88 -1.16 -6.40
N ILE A 132 -27.15 -1.07 -6.01
CA ILE A 132 -27.74 0.18 -5.50
C ILE A 132 -27.00 0.69 -4.28
N GLU A 133 -26.61 -0.22 -3.37
CA GLU A 133 -25.84 0.11 -2.17
C GLU A 133 -24.46 0.69 -2.53
N GLY A 134 -23.73 0.06 -3.45
CA GLY A 134 -22.42 0.53 -3.90
C GLY A 134 -22.49 1.92 -4.56
N ILE A 135 -23.48 2.13 -5.43
CA ILE A 135 -23.72 3.44 -6.05
C ILE A 135 -24.04 4.49 -4.98
N ALA A 136 -24.95 4.19 -4.05
CA ALA A 136 -25.33 5.13 -2.98
C ALA A 136 -24.14 5.49 -2.08
N ASN A 137 -23.33 4.51 -1.68
CA ASN A 137 -22.12 4.73 -0.88
C ASN A 137 -21.08 5.57 -1.61
N ASN A 138 -20.83 5.30 -2.89
CA ASN A 138 -19.90 6.08 -3.69
C ASN A 138 -20.39 7.52 -3.91
N LEU A 139 -21.66 7.73 -4.24
CA LEU A 139 -22.21 9.08 -4.37
C LEU A 139 -22.13 9.87 -3.07
N ALA A 140 -22.44 9.24 -1.92
CA ALA A 140 -22.32 9.85 -0.61
C ALA A 140 -20.85 10.22 -0.29
N THR A 141 -19.90 9.32 -0.55
CA THR A 141 -18.48 9.54 -0.38
C THR A 141 -17.96 10.69 -1.25
N TYR A 142 -18.30 10.66 -2.54
CA TYR A 142 -17.88 11.71 -3.47
C TYR A 142 -18.47 13.08 -3.09
N TYR A 143 -19.74 13.11 -2.67
CA TYR A 143 -20.36 14.35 -2.21
C TYR A 143 -19.72 14.86 -0.90
N LEU A 144 -19.61 14.01 0.10
CA LEU A 144 -19.13 14.41 1.44
C LEU A 144 -17.66 14.79 1.44
N LEU A 145 -16.81 13.96 0.82
CA LEU A 145 -15.37 14.09 0.94
C LEU A 145 -14.74 14.90 -0.19
N TYR A 146 -15.20 14.69 -1.43
CA TYR A 146 -14.64 15.36 -2.62
C TYR A 146 -15.42 16.59 -3.07
N LYS A 147 -16.69 16.73 -2.64
CA LYS A 147 -17.62 17.76 -3.11
C LYS A 147 -17.91 17.69 -4.62
N ASP A 148 -17.70 16.52 -5.20
CA ASP A 148 -17.90 16.25 -6.64
C ASP A 148 -18.48 14.85 -6.86
N VAL A 149 -19.80 14.80 -7.04
CA VAL A 149 -20.51 13.53 -7.33
C VAL A 149 -20.23 12.99 -8.73
N ASN A 150 -19.73 13.84 -9.64
CA ASN A 150 -19.42 13.42 -11.00
C ASN A 150 -18.21 12.47 -11.07
N LEU A 151 -17.46 12.33 -9.98
CA LEU A 151 -16.40 11.33 -9.89
C LEU A 151 -16.89 9.91 -10.17
N ILE A 152 -18.17 9.60 -9.90
CA ILE A 152 -18.76 8.30 -10.28
C ILE A 152 -18.70 8.03 -11.78
N ASN A 153 -18.62 9.07 -12.61
CA ASN A 153 -18.52 8.95 -14.06
C ASN A 153 -17.09 9.09 -14.58
N THR A 154 -16.20 9.74 -13.84
CA THR A 154 -14.87 10.15 -14.34
C THR A 154 -13.71 9.45 -13.64
N GLU A 155 -13.94 8.72 -12.55
CA GLU A 155 -12.87 8.10 -11.76
C GLU A 155 -12.06 7.09 -12.59
N ILE A 156 -12.71 6.31 -13.47
CA ILE A 156 -12.01 5.37 -14.37
C ILE A 156 -11.02 6.13 -15.28
N GLU A 157 -11.46 7.23 -15.88
CA GLU A 157 -10.59 8.04 -16.76
C GLU A 157 -9.43 8.65 -16.01
N LEU A 158 -9.65 9.08 -14.75
CA LEU A 158 -8.60 9.60 -13.88
C LEU A 158 -7.52 8.54 -13.61
N TYR A 159 -7.92 7.30 -13.27
CA TYR A 159 -6.98 6.20 -13.04
C TYR A 159 -6.27 5.78 -14.33
N HIS A 160 -6.96 5.74 -15.48
CA HIS A 160 -6.35 5.42 -16.77
C HIS A 160 -5.38 6.50 -17.26
N SER A 161 -5.55 7.74 -16.80
CA SER A 161 -4.61 8.83 -17.11
C SER A 161 -3.30 8.79 -16.33
N ILE A 162 -3.19 7.94 -15.29
CA ILE A 162 -1.96 7.77 -14.50
C ILE A 162 -0.94 7.02 -15.34
N THR A 163 0.27 7.56 -15.48
CA THR A 163 1.33 6.95 -16.28
C THR A 163 2.28 6.12 -15.41
N ARG A 164 3.08 5.27 -16.06
CA ARG A 164 4.14 4.50 -15.38
C ARG A 164 5.22 5.40 -14.78
N GLU A 165 5.49 6.53 -15.41
CA GLU A 165 6.39 7.56 -14.92
C GLU A 165 5.86 8.20 -13.64
N GLU A 166 4.56 8.51 -13.58
CA GLU A 166 3.92 9.02 -12.36
C GLU A 166 4.00 8.01 -11.21
N ILE A 167 3.80 6.71 -11.48
CA ILE A 167 3.94 5.65 -10.48
C ILE A 167 5.35 5.66 -9.89
N ARG A 168 6.39 5.70 -10.73
CA ARG A 168 7.78 5.79 -10.28
C ARG A 168 8.04 7.07 -9.47
N ASP A 169 7.60 8.20 -9.96
CA ASP A 169 7.93 9.52 -9.39
C ASP A 169 7.18 9.74 -8.05
N VAL A 170 5.95 9.26 -7.93
CA VAL A 170 5.19 9.25 -6.67
C VAL A 170 5.82 8.29 -5.65
N ALA A 171 6.29 7.11 -6.08
CA ALA A 171 7.04 6.22 -5.22
C ALA A 171 8.32 6.90 -4.67
N LYS A 172 9.08 7.63 -5.50
CA LYS A 172 10.22 8.43 -5.05
C LYS A 172 9.85 9.49 -4.03
N LYS A 173 8.73 10.16 -4.26
CA LYS A 173 8.28 11.30 -3.43
C LYS A 173 7.84 10.87 -2.04
N TYR A 174 7.15 9.76 -1.91
CA TYR A 174 6.49 9.39 -0.65
C TYR A 174 7.11 8.18 0.05
N LEU A 175 7.67 7.23 -0.65
CA LEU A 175 8.19 6.00 -0.06
C LEU A 175 9.71 6.09 0.24
N ASN A 176 10.14 7.20 0.83
CA ASN A 176 11.55 7.40 1.18
C ASN A 176 11.89 6.64 2.47
N PRO A 177 12.80 5.65 2.42
CA PRO A 177 13.18 4.86 3.60
C PRO A 177 13.81 5.69 4.73
N ASN A 178 14.35 6.88 4.42
CA ASN A 178 14.92 7.78 5.43
C ASN A 178 13.87 8.71 6.07
N GLN A 179 12.61 8.62 5.69
CA GLN A 179 11.53 9.49 6.14
C GLN A 179 10.27 8.69 6.47
N ARG A 180 10.42 7.68 7.31
CA ARG A 180 9.35 6.76 7.71
C ARG A 180 9.34 6.49 9.20
N LEU A 181 8.26 5.90 9.69
CA LEU A 181 8.19 5.27 10.99
C LEU A 181 8.31 3.76 10.78
N LEU A 182 9.22 3.14 11.51
CA LEU A 182 9.34 1.68 11.63
C LEU A 182 8.85 1.27 13.00
N LEU A 183 7.93 0.32 13.04
CA LEU A 183 7.45 -0.28 14.28
C LEU A 183 7.67 -1.79 14.22
N ASP A 184 8.48 -2.28 15.16
CA ASP A 184 8.54 -3.70 15.49
C ASP A 184 7.51 -4.00 16.59
N TYR A 185 6.44 -4.63 16.20
CA TYR A 185 5.40 -5.11 17.10
C TYR A 185 5.71 -6.55 17.46
N ILE A 186 6.18 -6.78 18.70
CA ILE A 186 6.77 -8.05 19.09
C ILE A 186 6.05 -8.70 20.29
N PRO A 187 6.11 -10.04 20.41
CA PRO A 187 5.63 -10.71 21.61
C PRO A 187 6.39 -10.24 22.85
N ALA A 188 5.67 -9.92 23.92
CA ALA A 188 6.30 -9.63 25.20
C ALA A 188 7.03 -10.89 25.70
N LYS A 189 8.23 -10.71 26.28
CA LYS A 189 8.93 -11.83 26.92
C LYS A 189 8.11 -12.35 28.09
N ALA A 190 7.89 -13.65 28.14
CA ALA A 190 7.27 -14.27 29.30
C ALA A 190 8.09 -13.92 30.54
N HIS A 191 7.50 -13.19 31.47
CA HIS A 191 8.10 -13.02 32.80
C HIS A 191 8.07 -14.38 33.49
N ASN A 192 9.23 -15.06 33.55
CA ASN A 192 9.43 -16.23 34.39
C ASN A 192 9.48 -15.85 35.86
#